data_5fc09f9599ab6ecc801949199268b101
#
_entry.id   5fc09f9599ab6ecc801949199268b101
#
_cell.length_a   1.000
_cell.length_b   1.000
_cell.length_c   1.000
_cell.angle_alpha   90.00
_cell.angle_beta   90.00
_cell.angle_gamma   90.00
#
_symmetry.space_group_name_H-M   'P 1'
#
loop_
_entity.id
_entity.type
_entity.pdbx_description
1 polymer ?
#
loop_
_entity_poly.entity_id
_entity_poly.type
_entity_poly.pdbx_seq_one_letter_code
_entity_poly.pdbx_strand_id
1 'polypeptide(L)'
;MRGKKRMRRNWKKALCGILTGFMLATAAPAAVPELISATEVQAAINVATPAMSSIKISGRNKIIFSWKQVKGVAGYRVYRKTGNSGWKAVKTLTGSKNVTFTDTKVSTGVSYTYTVRAYRKSGKNTIWSRYNEKGLTAIAGLNYLTLNKTSLTLASKKTYTLKIKGTSLKPSWKSSNTNVVKITSVGKITAVKTGTAVITATLGGRKFTCKVTVKNPTSANTRLTQNYSKLKKYISQKGKYTEDGNQFIN
;
A
#
# COMPACT_ATOMS: atom_id res chain seq x y z
N MET A 1 7.35 -22.63 37.64
CA MET A 1 7.57 -21.18 37.64
C MET A 1 9.07 -20.89 37.74
N ARG A 2 9.71 -20.50 36.63
CA ARG A 2 11.10 -20.03 36.63
C ARG A 2 11.14 -18.69 35.90
N GLY A 3 11.38 -17.62 36.68
CA GLY A 3 11.43 -16.25 36.18
C GLY A 3 12.67 -16.00 35.31
N LYS A 4 12.45 -15.47 34.11
CA LYS A 4 13.53 -14.95 33.24
C LYS A 4 14.02 -13.61 33.80
N LYS A 5 15.17 -13.58 34.44
CA LYS A 5 15.93 -12.39 34.81
C LYS A 5 16.33 -11.63 33.56
N ARG A 6 15.80 -10.43 33.41
CA ARG A 6 16.10 -9.44 32.37
C ARG A 6 17.47 -8.82 32.66
N MET A 7 18.49 -9.19 31.90
CA MET A 7 19.84 -8.63 32.02
C MET A 7 19.87 -7.23 31.41
N ARG A 8 19.69 -6.20 32.25
CA ARG A 8 19.96 -4.80 31.86
C ARG A 8 21.49 -4.62 31.89
N ARG A 9 22.11 -4.65 30.72
CA ARG A 9 23.53 -4.27 30.55
C ARG A 9 23.67 -2.77 30.72
N ASN A 10 24.27 -2.38 31.85
CA ASN A 10 24.67 -1.01 32.18
C ASN A 10 25.84 -0.56 31.28
N TRP A 11 25.51 0.17 30.21
CA TRP A 11 26.50 0.73 29.28
C TRP A 11 27.18 2.00 29.79
N LYS A 12 26.84 2.46 31.00
CA LYS A 12 27.37 3.71 31.56
C LYS A 12 28.77 3.60 32.18
N LYS A 13 29.34 2.41 32.35
CA LYS A 13 30.66 2.24 33.00
C LYS A 13 31.87 2.04 32.07
N ALA A 14 31.67 1.96 30.75
CA ALA A 14 32.76 1.75 29.79
C ALA A 14 33.42 3.03 29.24
N LEU A 15 32.91 4.22 29.59
CA LEU A 15 33.45 5.50 29.08
C LEU A 15 34.34 6.24 30.10
N CYS A 16 34.50 5.75 31.30
CA CYS A 16 35.30 6.45 32.35
C CYS A 16 36.76 6.01 32.42
N GLY A 17 37.18 5.01 31.63
CA GLY A 17 38.51 4.37 31.76
C GLY A 17 39.61 4.92 30.83
N ILE A 18 39.35 5.89 29.94
CA ILE A 18 40.36 6.35 28.96
C ILE A 18 40.93 7.75 29.27
N LEU A 19 40.50 8.42 30.37
CA LEU A 19 40.92 9.77 30.69
C LEU A 19 41.92 9.91 31.83
N THR A 20 42.46 8.80 32.40
CA THR A 20 43.44 8.89 33.47
C THR A 20 44.75 8.24 33.07
N GLY A 21 45.51 8.87 32.20
CA GLY A 21 46.82 8.33 31.85
C GLY A 21 47.63 9.24 30.95
N PHE A 22 47.71 10.54 31.28
CA PHE A 22 48.73 11.41 30.69
C PHE A 22 49.02 12.59 31.66
N MET A 23 49.95 12.34 32.60
CA MET A 23 50.62 13.44 33.29
C MET A 23 52.11 13.18 33.32
N LEU A 24 52.82 14.27 33.02
CA LEU A 24 54.23 14.64 33.20
C LEU A 24 55.24 14.10 32.17
N ALA A 25 55.56 15.00 31.24
CA ALA A 25 56.95 15.31 30.87
C ALA A 25 57.00 16.78 30.43
N THR A 26 57.81 17.57 31.15
CA THR A 26 58.11 18.96 30.95
C THR A 26 59.04 19.15 29.77
N ALA A 27 58.61 19.92 28.68
CA ALA A 27 59.45 20.74 27.82
C ALA A 27 58.66 21.50 26.75
N ALA A 28 58.75 22.84 26.74
CA ALA A 28 58.41 23.83 25.69
C ALA A 28 56.93 23.98 25.30
N PRO A 29 56.39 25.16 24.92
CA PRO A 29 55.03 25.39 24.57
C PRO A 29 54.77 24.88 23.17
N ALA A 30 54.59 23.57 23.04
CA ALA A 30 53.89 23.02 21.88
C ALA A 30 52.41 23.39 22.03
N ALA A 31 51.81 23.91 20.99
CA ALA A 31 50.39 24.23 20.91
C ALA A 31 49.60 23.10 21.60
N VAL A 32 48.90 23.40 22.70
CA VAL A 32 47.95 22.48 23.35
C VAL A 32 46.95 22.06 22.29
N PRO A 33 46.82 20.78 21.95
CA PRO A 33 45.76 20.38 21.08
C PRO A 33 44.43 20.82 21.73
N GLU A 34 43.66 21.61 20.99
CA GLU A 34 42.31 22.03 21.39
C GLU A 34 41.59 20.82 22.01
N LEU A 35 41.21 20.91 23.29
CA LEU A 35 40.42 19.90 23.96
C LEU A 35 39.06 19.85 23.26
N ILE A 36 38.92 18.91 22.31
CA ILE A 36 37.65 18.65 21.67
C ILE A 36 36.63 18.33 22.77
N SER A 37 35.60 19.15 22.89
CA SER A 37 34.59 18.97 23.92
C SER A 37 33.90 17.62 23.77
N ALA A 38 33.46 17.04 24.90
CA ALA A 38 32.70 15.78 24.88
C ALA A 38 31.48 15.87 23.94
N THR A 39 30.92 17.08 23.77
CA THR A 39 29.81 17.36 22.84
C THR A 39 30.25 17.24 21.38
N GLU A 40 31.46 17.74 21.02
CA GLU A 40 32.00 17.61 19.67
C GLU A 40 32.39 16.17 19.34
N VAL A 41 32.96 15.44 20.29
CA VAL A 41 33.23 14.00 20.14
C VAL A 41 31.92 13.24 19.96
N GLN A 42 30.88 13.56 20.74
CA GLN A 42 29.57 12.94 20.62
C GLN A 42 28.89 13.26 19.27
N ALA A 43 28.99 14.50 18.79
CA ALA A 43 28.52 14.89 17.47
C ALA A 43 29.28 14.18 16.34
N ALA A 44 30.59 13.97 16.52
CA ALA A 44 31.43 13.24 15.58
C ALA A 44 31.11 11.73 15.49
N ILE A 45 30.50 11.13 16.53
CA ILE A 45 30.13 9.72 16.57
C ILE A 45 28.72 9.48 15.98
N ASN A 46 27.85 10.48 16.03
CA ASN A 46 26.48 10.35 15.57
C ASN A 46 26.36 10.53 14.04
N VAL A 47 25.81 9.52 13.38
CA VAL A 47 25.43 9.61 11.95
C VAL A 47 23.97 10.07 11.89
N ALA A 48 23.72 11.16 11.17
CA ALA A 48 22.36 11.69 11.02
C ALA A 48 21.43 10.68 10.30
N THR A 49 20.20 10.60 10.76
CA THR A 49 19.17 9.75 10.12
C THR A 49 18.73 10.37 8.80
N PRO A 50 18.77 9.63 7.66
CA PRO A 50 18.31 10.15 6.40
C PRO A 50 16.83 10.51 6.45
N ALA A 51 16.46 11.71 6.00
CA ALA A 51 15.07 12.10 5.82
C ALA A 51 14.55 11.50 4.51
N MET A 52 13.54 10.64 4.60
CA MET A 52 12.89 10.05 3.42
C MET A 52 12.15 11.14 2.66
N SER A 53 12.29 11.17 1.32
CA SER A 53 11.73 12.23 0.48
C SER A 53 10.55 11.76 -0.36
N SER A 54 10.63 10.58 -0.98
CA SER A 54 9.55 10.09 -1.82
C SER A 54 9.55 8.56 -1.98
N ILE A 55 8.37 8.04 -2.31
CA ILE A 55 8.19 6.69 -2.81
C ILE A 55 7.28 6.73 -4.03
N LYS A 56 7.70 6.12 -5.14
CA LYS A 56 6.98 6.14 -6.43
C LYS A 56 6.83 4.73 -6.97
N ILE A 57 5.68 4.46 -7.58
CA ILE A 57 5.41 3.21 -8.31
C ILE A 57 5.77 3.46 -9.78
N SER A 58 6.63 2.61 -10.34
CA SER A 58 7.05 2.67 -11.74
C SER A 58 6.78 1.34 -12.42
N GLY A 59 5.72 1.28 -13.21
CA GLY A 59 5.28 0.02 -13.83
C GLY A 59 4.64 -0.98 -12.85
N ARG A 60 4.61 -2.25 -13.23
CA ARG A 60 3.97 -3.32 -12.44
C ARG A 60 4.80 -3.73 -11.23
N ASN A 61 6.09 -3.93 -11.43
CA ASN A 61 7.00 -4.61 -10.50
C ASN A 61 8.22 -3.73 -10.17
N LYS A 62 8.01 -2.41 -10.03
CA LYS A 62 9.08 -1.47 -9.74
C LYS A 62 8.61 -0.42 -8.76
N ILE A 63 9.37 -0.22 -7.68
CA ILE A 63 9.18 0.86 -6.70
C ILE A 63 10.48 1.64 -6.63
N ILE A 64 10.40 2.97 -6.69
CA ILE A 64 11.51 3.89 -6.54
C ILE A 64 11.36 4.58 -5.19
N PHE A 65 12.35 4.44 -4.32
CA PHE A 65 12.41 5.01 -2.99
C PHE A 65 13.59 5.99 -2.89
N SER A 66 13.36 7.20 -2.39
CA SER A 66 14.37 8.25 -2.32
C SER A 66 14.40 8.94 -0.96
N TRP A 67 15.56 9.49 -0.61
CA TRP A 67 15.80 10.22 0.64
C TRP A 67 16.71 11.43 0.41
N LYS A 68 16.83 12.28 1.40
CA LYS A 68 17.74 13.44 1.36
C LYS A 68 19.17 12.99 1.68
N GLN A 69 20.13 13.57 0.99
CA GLN A 69 21.55 13.32 1.23
C GLN A 69 21.93 13.68 2.67
N VAL A 70 22.74 12.83 3.27
CA VAL A 70 23.43 13.09 4.53
C VAL A 70 24.90 13.35 4.22
N LYS A 71 25.44 14.47 4.67
CA LYS A 71 26.85 14.83 4.47
C LYS A 71 27.76 13.94 5.33
N GLY A 72 28.98 13.69 4.88
CA GLY A 72 30.02 12.96 5.65
C GLY A 72 29.76 11.49 5.87
N VAL A 73 28.82 10.86 5.13
CA VAL A 73 28.57 9.42 5.21
C VAL A 73 29.25 8.66 4.08
N ALA A 74 29.60 7.40 4.33
CA ALA A 74 30.16 6.49 3.34
C ALA A 74 29.09 5.88 2.41
N GLY A 75 27.82 5.91 2.84
CA GLY A 75 26.73 5.40 2.06
C GLY A 75 25.48 5.10 2.88
N TYR A 76 24.60 4.25 2.33
CA TYR A 76 23.30 3.96 2.88
C TYR A 76 23.00 2.46 2.80
N ARG A 77 22.14 1.99 3.73
CA ARG A 77 21.53 0.67 3.64
C ARG A 77 20.02 0.83 3.65
N VAL A 78 19.38 0.32 2.62
CA VAL A 78 17.93 0.33 2.45
C VAL A 78 17.35 -0.96 3.04
N TYR A 79 16.25 -0.79 3.75
CA TYR A 79 15.49 -1.87 4.36
C TYR A 79 14.07 -1.86 3.80
N ARG A 80 13.48 -3.04 3.70
CA ARG A 80 12.11 -3.26 3.23
C ARG A 80 11.40 -4.22 4.16
N LYS A 81 10.08 -4.02 4.34
CA LYS A 81 9.18 -4.98 4.97
C LYS A 81 7.86 -5.09 4.19
N THR A 82 7.14 -6.20 4.40
CA THR A 82 5.79 -6.45 3.87
C THR A 82 4.85 -6.74 5.02
N GLY A 83 3.69 -6.09 5.06
CA GLY A 83 2.73 -6.26 6.16
C GLY A 83 3.39 -6.08 7.52
N ASN A 84 3.17 -7.03 8.42
CA ASN A 84 3.72 -7.03 9.79
C ASN A 84 5.09 -7.70 9.91
N SER A 85 5.77 -8.01 8.80
CA SER A 85 7.12 -8.61 8.84
C SER A 85 8.14 -7.63 9.43
N GLY A 86 9.25 -8.15 9.95
CA GLY A 86 10.41 -7.35 10.36
C GLY A 86 11.12 -6.71 9.16
N TRP A 87 11.95 -5.70 9.46
CA TRP A 87 12.79 -5.04 8.48
C TRP A 87 13.88 -6.00 7.94
N LYS A 88 13.98 -6.12 6.62
CA LYS A 88 15.04 -6.86 5.92
C LYS A 88 15.88 -5.90 5.09
N ALA A 89 17.21 -5.99 5.17
CA ALA A 89 18.10 -5.23 4.32
C ALA A 89 17.95 -5.72 2.88
N VAL A 90 17.75 -4.80 1.93
CA VAL A 90 17.57 -5.12 0.50
C VAL A 90 18.69 -4.59 -0.38
N LYS A 91 19.37 -3.52 0.03
CA LYS A 91 20.49 -2.94 -0.71
C LYS A 91 21.40 -2.12 0.20
N THR A 92 22.72 -2.24 -0.02
CA THR A 92 23.72 -1.29 0.49
C THR A 92 24.23 -0.49 -0.69
N LEU A 93 24.28 0.82 -0.54
CA LEU A 93 24.75 1.78 -1.54
C LEU A 93 25.98 2.50 -0.97
N THR A 94 27.06 2.56 -1.74
CA THR A 94 28.27 3.28 -1.39
C THR A 94 28.19 4.70 -1.97
N GLY A 95 28.68 5.69 -1.21
CA GLY A 95 28.70 7.09 -1.60
C GLY A 95 27.50 7.88 -1.09
N SER A 96 27.77 9.08 -0.55
CA SER A 96 26.77 9.97 0.05
C SER A 96 25.77 10.56 -0.95
N LYS A 97 26.11 10.57 -2.24
CA LYS A 97 25.26 11.11 -3.32
C LYS A 97 24.20 10.08 -3.81
N ASN A 98 24.34 8.80 -3.46
CA ASN A 98 23.39 7.75 -3.83
C ASN A 98 22.16 7.78 -2.92
N VAL A 99 21.18 8.59 -3.27
CA VAL A 99 19.99 8.91 -2.47
C VAL A 99 18.69 8.30 -3.03
N THR A 100 18.83 7.35 -3.94
CA THR A 100 17.70 6.66 -4.57
C THR A 100 17.98 5.17 -4.69
N PHE A 101 16.95 4.37 -4.45
CA PHE A 101 16.96 2.92 -4.65
C PHE A 101 15.76 2.52 -5.49
N THR A 102 16.00 1.74 -6.54
CA THR A 102 14.97 1.13 -7.38
C THR A 102 14.85 -0.35 -7.03
N ASP A 103 13.70 -0.73 -6.48
CA ASP A 103 13.39 -2.12 -6.17
C ASP A 103 12.59 -2.74 -7.31
N THR A 104 13.20 -3.71 -7.99
CA THR A 104 12.57 -4.51 -9.05
C THR A 104 12.13 -5.90 -8.56
N LYS A 105 12.42 -6.23 -7.29
CA LYS A 105 12.04 -7.50 -6.65
C LYS A 105 10.77 -7.33 -5.83
N VAL A 106 9.73 -6.77 -6.48
CA VAL A 106 8.42 -6.54 -5.89
C VAL A 106 7.33 -7.15 -6.76
N SER A 107 6.25 -7.61 -6.15
CA SER A 107 5.11 -8.24 -6.83
C SER A 107 3.93 -7.29 -6.88
N THR A 108 3.26 -7.18 -8.04
CA THR A 108 2.04 -6.40 -8.22
C THR A 108 1.00 -6.73 -7.14
N GLY A 109 0.35 -5.72 -6.59
CA GLY A 109 -0.71 -5.86 -5.58
C GLY A 109 -0.23 -6.08 -4.16
N VAL A 110 1.09 -6.16 -3.93
CA VAL A 110 1.68 -6.31 -2.60
C VAL A 110 2.12 -4.95 -2.05
N SER A 111 1.86 -4.70 -0.77
CA SER A 111 2.28 -3.50 -0.05
C SER A 111 3.68 -3.68 0.52
N TYR A 112 4.57 -2.73 0.20
CA TYR A 112 5.94 -2.68 0.68
C TYR A 112 6.20 -1.39 1.41
N THR A 113 6.88 -1.47 2.57
CA THR A 113 7.33 -0.31 3.34
C THR A 113 8.85 -0.27 3.35
N TYR A 114 9.42 0.91 3.10
CA TYR A 114 10.85 1.12 3.01
C TYR A 114 11.33 2.09 4.08
N THR A 115 12.56 1.87 4.54
CA THR A 115 13.32 2.81 5.36
C THR A 115 14.80 2.72 4.98
N VAL A 116 15.60 3.67 5.47
CA VAL A 116 17.02 3.77 5.14
C VAL A 116 17.83 4.18 6.34
N ARG A 117 19.04 3.65 6.47
CA ARG A 117 20.09 4.08 7.41
C ARG A 117 21.28 4.59 6.64
N ALA A 118 21.89 5.66 7.10
CA ALA A 118 23.19 6.09 6.65
C ALA A 118 24.28 5.38 7.47
N TYR A 119 25.46 5.23 6.88
CA TYR A 119 26.63 4.71 7.60
C TYR A 119 27.89 5.47 7.28
N ARG A 120 28.81 5.48 8.25
CA ARG A 120 30.16 6.03 8.14
C ARG A 120 31.15 4.95 8.55
N LYS A 121 32.33 4.95 7.93
CA LYS A 121 33.46 4.14 8.33
C LYS A 121 34.31 4.91 9.35
N SER A 122 34.75 4.22 10.39
CA SER A 122 35.69 4.71 11.40
C SER A 122 36.69 3.60 11.66
N GLY A 123 37.84 3.65 10.96
CA GLY A 123 38.78 2.53 10.91
C GLY A 123 38.09 1.26 10.40
N LYS A 124 38.21 0.17 11.15
CA LYS A 124 37.55 -1.13 10.84
C LYS A 124 36.06 -1.16 11.18
N ASN A 125 35.53 -0.17 11.92
CA ASN A 125 34.15 -0.14 12.39
C ASN A 125 33.21 0.54 11.41
N THR A 126 31.93 0.18 11.47
CA THR A 126 30.85 0.86 10.75
C THR A 126 29.88 1.43 11.75
N ILE A 127 29.71 2.76 11.72
CA ILE A 127 28.78 3.50 12.56
C ILE A 127 27.53 3.75 11.76
N TRP A 128 26.36 3.39 12.31
CA TRP A 128 25.07 3.47 11.64
C TRP A 128 24.19 4.56 12.26
N SER A 129 23.49 5.30 11.42
CA SER A 129 22.40 6.17 11.88
C SER A 129 21.25 5.36 12.48
N ARG A 130 20.33 6.03 13.17
CA ARG A 130 18.99 5.49 13.39
C ARG A 130 18.26 5.41 12.04
N TYR A 131 17.03 4.89 12.04
CA TYR A 131 16.15 4.88 10.88
C TYR A 131 14.74 5.27 11.29
N ASN A 132 13.94 5.72 10.34
CA ASN A 132 12.54 6.03 10.58
C ASN A 132 11.74 4.72 10.59
N GLU A 133 11.18 4.36 11.75
CA GLU A 133 10.44 3.10 11.95
C GLU A 133 9.10 3.07 11.19
N LYS A 134 8.47 4.24 10.96
CA LYS A 134 7.24 4.34 10.19
C LYS A 134 7.48 3.96 8.73
N GLY A 135 8.57 4.42 8.13
CA GLY A 135 8.88 4.19 6.72
C GLY A 135 7.94 4.91 5.75
N LEU A 136 8.17 4.71 4.45
CA LEU A 136 7.24 5.08 3.37
C LEU A 136 6.69 3.82 2.72
N THR A 137 5.39 3.80 2.45
CA THR A 137 4.68 2.62 1.94
C THR A 137 4.14 2.86 0.53
N ALA A 138 4.28 1.86 -0.34
CA ALA A 138 3.65 1.81 -1.65
C ALA A 138 3.12 0.41 -1.95
N ILE A 139 2.07 0.33 -2.76
CA ILE A 139 1.55 -0.93 -3.31
C ILE A 139 2.12 -1.08 -4.72
N ALA A 140 2.95 -2.10 -4.95
CA ALA A 140 3.54 -2.33 -6.26
C ALA A 140 2.46 -2.54 -7.32
N GLY A 141 2.62 -1.92 -8.49
CA GLY A 141 1.68 -2.06 -9.60
C GLY A 141 0.25 -1.59 -9.31
N LEU A 142 0.02 -0.71 -8.32
CA LEU A 142 -1.31 -0.22 -7.94
C LEU A 142 -2.13 0.26 -9.15
N ASN A 143 -1.48 0.91 -10.13
CA ASN A 143 -2.14 1.44 -11.32
C ASN A 143 -2.63 0.35 -12.29
N TYR A 144 -2.19 -0.89 -12.12
CA TYR A 144 -2.58 -2.05 -12.94
C TYR A 144 -3.63 -2.94 -12.27
N LEU A 145 -4.02 -2.64 -11.04
CA LEU A 145 -5.11 -3.32 -10.38
C LEU A 145 -6.45 -2.87 -10.98
N THR A 146 -7.41 -3.75 -11.05
CA THR A 146 -8.74 -3.49 -11.62
C THR A 146 -9.84 -4.04 -10.74
N LEU A 147 -11.02 -3.44 -10.81
CA LEU A 147 -12.21 -4.00 -10.19
C LEU A 147 -12.76 -5.14 -11.07
N ASN A 148 -13.30 -6.19 -10.47
CA ASN A 148 -13.87 -7.33 -11.21
C ASN A 148 -15.12 -6.96 -12.04
N LYS A 149 -15.81 -5.86 -11.70
CA LYS A 149 -16.90 -5.24 -12.47
C LYS A 149 -16.86 -3.73 -12.31
N THR A 150 -17.03 -2.99 -13.41
CA THR A 150 -17.15 -1.52 -13.42
C THR A 150 -18.59 -1.06 -13.60
N SER A 151 -19.46 -1.97 -14.05
CA SER A 151 -20.91 -1.78 -14.11
C SER A 151 -21.61 -3.10 -13.79
N LEU A 152 -22.80 -3.03 -13.20
CA LEU A 152 -23.57 -4.19 -12.79
C LEU A 152 -25.05 -3.84 -12.71
N THR A 153 -25.91 -4.72 -13.25
CA THR A 153 -27.36 -4.65 -13.04
C THR A 153 -27.80 -5.81 -12.15
N LEU A 154 -28.54 -5.52 -11.10
CA LEU A 154 -29.08 -6.50 -10.17
C LEU A 154 -30.59 -6.35 -10.03
N ALA A 155 -31.29 -7.46 -9.86
CA ALA A 155 -32.65 -7.42 -9.34
C ALA A 155 -32.64 -7.04 -7.85
N SER A 156 -33.70 -6.40 -7.37
CA SER A 156 -33.89 -6.11 -5.94
C SER A 156 -33.70 -7.38 -5.10
N LYS A 157 -33.12 -7.23 -3.89
CA LYS A 157 -32.75 -8.30 -2.93
C LYS A 157 -31.62 -9.23 -3.38
N LYS A 158 -31.08 -9.11 -4.61
CA LYS A 158 -29.91 -9.89 -5.06
C LYS A 158 -28.61 -9.29 -4.53
N THR A 159 -27.60 -10.16 -4.43
CA THR A 159 -26.26 -9.78 -3.93
C THR A 159 -25.19 -10.07 -4.99
N TYR A 160 -24.07 -9.37 -4.90
CA TYR A 160 -22.87 -9.62 -5.68
C TYR A 160 -21.63 -9.25 -4.87
N THR A 161 -20.48 -9.91 -5.12
CA THR A 161 -19.23 -9.54 -4.42
C THR A 161 -18.28 -8.84 -5.39
N LEU A 162 -18.01 -7.58 -5.11
CA LEU A 162 -16.97 -6.82 -5.79
C LEU A 162 -15.60 -7.14 -5.18
N LYS A 163 -14.58 -7.23 -6.04
CA LYS A 163 -13.19 -7.50 -5.63
C LYS A 163 -12.24 -6.71 -6.51
N ILE A 164 -11.14 -6.21 -5.93
CA ILE A 164 -10.01 -5.71 -6.72
C ILE A 164 -9.18 -6.91 -7.15
N LYS A 165 -9.01 -7.08 -8.48
CA LYS A 165 -8.18 -8.13 -9.06
C LYS A 165 -6.70 -7.78 -8.93
N GLY A 166 -5.85 -8.78 -8.69
CA GLY A 166 -4.39 -8.63 -8.63
C GLY A 166 -3.85 -8.28 -7.24
N THR A 167 -4.69 -8.32 -6.18
CA THR A 167 -4.25 -8.10 -4.80
C THR A 167 -5.11 -8.86 -3.81
N SER A 168 -4.53 -9.23 -2.67
CA SER A 168 -5.23 -9.74 -1.48
C SER A 168 -5.48 -8.65 -0.42
N LEU A 169 -5.00 -7.43 -0.65
CA LEU A 169 -5.19 -6.31 0.26
C LEU A 169 -6.67 -5.93 0.33
N LYS A 170 -7.12 -5.56 1.51
CA LYS A 170 -8.52 -5.15 1.76
C LYS A 170 -8.69 -3.66 1.47
N PRO A 171 -9.53 -3.27 0.48
CA PRO A 171 -9.90 -1.88 0.25
C PRO A 171 -10.93 -1.41 1.28
N SER A 172 -11.08 -0.11 1.43
CA SER A 172 -12.27 0.47 2.04
C SER A 172 -13.37 0.61 0.99
N TRP A 173 -14.62 0.37 1.39
CA TRP A 173 -15.78 0.39 0.51
C TRP A 173 -16.77 1.49 0.90
N LYS A 174 -17.36 2.15 -0.09
CA LYS A 174 -18.42 3.16 0.12
C LYS A 174 -19.47 3.04 -0.98
N SER A 175 -20.75 3.15 -0.62
CA SER A 175 -21.87 3.33 -1.55
C SER A 175 -22.24 4.82 -1.59
N SER A 176 -22.54 5.35 -2.78
CA SER A 176 -23.06 6.70 -2.95
C SER A 176 -24.51 6.83 -2.49
N ASN A 177 -25.25 5.70 -2.43
CA ASN A 177 -26.64 5.66 -1.98
C ASN A 177 -26.96 4.30 -1.34
N THR A 178 -26.96 4.24 -0.02
CA THR A 178 -27.23 3.02 0.74
C THR A 178 -28.69 2.57 0.74
N ASN A 179 -29.62 3.46 0.36
CA ASN A 179 -31.03 3.09 0.17
C ASN A 179 -31.24 2.30 -1.12
N VAL A 180 -30.34 2.43 -2.10
CA VAL A 180 -30.36 1.69 -3.37
C VAL A 180 -29.49 0.45 -3.27
N VAL A 181 -28.24 0.60 -2.80
CA VAL A 181 -27.26 -0.49 -2.69
C VAL A 181 -26.47 -0.37 -1.39
N LYS A 182 -26.54 -1.39 -0.54
CA LYS A 182 -25.66 -1.54 0.64
C LYS A 182 -24.39 -2.29 0.25
N ILE A 183 -23.28 -2.00 0.95
CA ILE A 183 -22.01 -2.72 0.77
C ILE A 183 -21.36 -3.02 2.12
N THR A 184 -20.76 -4.19 2.24
CA THR A 184 -20.00 -4.61 3.43
C THR A 184 -18.51 -4.34 3.29
N SER A 185 -17.75 -4.42 4.39
CA SER A 185 -16.29 -4.28 4.41
C SER A 185 -15.54 -5.32 3.55
N VAL A 186 -16.18 -6.43 3.20
CA VAL A 186 -15.63 -7.48 2.33
C VAL A 186 -16.06 -7.35 0.86
N GLY A 187 -16.75 -6.24 0.50
CA GLY A 187 -17.17 -5.97 -0.87
C GLY A 187 -18.46 -6.67 -1.32
N LYS A 188 -19.20 -7.31 -0.40
CA LYS A 188 -20.52 -7.87 -0.72
C LYS A 188 -21.54 -6.75 -0.79
N ILE A 189 -22.10 -6.53 -1.98
CA ILE A 189 -23.21 -5.60 -2.22
C ILE A 189 -24.55 -6.31 -2.10
N THR A 190 -25.55 -5.57 -1.66
CA THR A 190 -26.96 -5.99 -1.62
C THR A 190 -27.81 -4.93 -2.29
N ALA A 191 -28.53 -5.32 -3.34
CA ALA A 191 -29.53 -4.47 -4.00
C ALA A 191 -30.75 -4.30 -3.10
N VAL A 192 -31.06 -3.06 -2.70
CA VAL A 192 -32.16 -2.76 -1.74
C VAL A 192 -33.40 -2.30 -2.48
N LYS A 193 -33.30 -1.18 -3.20
CA LYS A 193 -34.43 -0.52 -3.91
C LYS A 193 -34.02 -0.19 -5.33
N THR A 194 -34.98 -0.13 -6.26
CA THR A 194 -34.75 0.33 -7.64
C THR A 194 -34.06 1.69 -7.68
N GLY A 195 -33.13 1.85 -8.60
CA GLY A 195 -32.33 3.05 -8.77
C GLY A 195 -30.88 2.75 -9.16
N THR A 196 -30.04 3.75 -9.04
CA THR A 196 -28.61 3.64 -9.36
C THR A 196 -27.78 4.11 -8.18
N ALA A 197 -26.69 3.39 -7.88
CA ALA A 197 -25.67 3.82 -6.93
C ALA A 197 -24.27 3.53 -7.50
N VAL A 198 -23.30 4.34 -7.09
CA VAL A 198 -21.88 4.11 -7.39
C VAL A 198 -21.20 3.52 -6.15
N ILE A 199 -20.63 2.35 -6.31
CA ILE A 199 -19.79 1.73 -5.29
C ILE A 199 -18.34 2.11 -5.56
N THR A 200 -17.67 2.62 -4.53
CA THR A 200 -16.26 3.02 -4.57
C THR A 200 -15.44 2.13 -3.63
N ALA A 201 -14.41 1.49 -4.17
CA ALA A 201 -13.34 0.86 -3.41
C ALA A 201 -12.13 1.80 -3.37
N THR A 202 -11.53 2.03 -2.20
CA THR A 202 -10.29 2.81 -2.06
C THR A 202 -9.18 1.92 -1.52
N LEU A 203 -8.06 1.85 -2.25
CA LEU A 203 -6.88 1.09 -1.89
C LEU A 203 -5.62 1.90 -2.19
N GLY A 204 -4.77 2.15 -1.19
CA GLY A 204 -3.53 2.91 -1.35
C GLY A 204 -3.76 4.31 -1.95
N GLY A 205 -4.88 4.97 -1.59
CA GLY A 205 -5.28 6.27 -2.12
C GLY A 205 -5.97 6.24 -3.49
N ARG A 206 -5.88 5.12 -4.24
CA ARG A 206 -6.55 4.97 -5.53
C ARG A 206 -8.00 4.54 -5.36
N LYS A 207 -8.90 5.15 -6.13
CA LYS A 207 -10.33 4.83 -6.18
C LYS A 207 -10.65 3.94 -7.38
N PHE A 208 -11.50 2.94 -7.17
CA PHE A 208 -12.05 2.04 -8.17
C PHE A 208 -13.58 2.11 -8.05
N THR A 209 -14.29 2.32 -9.13
CA THR A 209 -15.75 2.54 -9.10
C THR A 209 -16.51 1.47 -9.87
N CYS A 210 -17.71 1.14 -9.38
CA CYS A 210 -18.68 0.30 -10.06
C CYS A 210 -20.04 0.98 -10.03
N LYS A 211 -20.64 1.24 -11.19
CA LYS A 211 -22.03 1.69 -11.31
C LYS A 211 -22.97 0.50 -11.13
N VAL A 212 -23.81 0.53 -10.12
CA VAL A 212 -24.79 -0.54 -9.86
C VAL A 212 -26.18 0.00 -10.13
N THR A 213 -26.90 -0.64 -11.06
CA THR A 213 -28.30 -0.37 -11.35
C THR A 213 -29.17 -1.47 -10.77
N VAL A 214 -30.10 -1.10 -9.92
CA VAL A 214 -31.09 -2.02 -9.35
C VAL A 214 -32.40 -1.89 -10.09
N LYS A 215 -32.92 -3.01 -10.59
CA LYS A 215 -34.22 -3.11 -11.28
C LYS A 215 -35.15 -4.02 -10.48
N ASN A 216 -36.46 -3.81 -10.63
CA ASN A 216 -37.41 -4.79 -10.15
C ASN A 216 -37.23 -6.11 -10.93
N PRO A 217 -37.38 -7.27 -10.27
CA PRO A 217 -37.46 -8.54 -10.99
C PRO A 217 -38.70 -8.46 -11.91
N THR A 218 -38.49 -8.73 -13.19
CA THR A 218 -39.62 -8.91 -14.11
C THR A 218 -40.37 -10.16 -13.67
N SER A 219 -41.62 -10.03 -13.30
CA SER A 219 -42.43 -11.20 -12.89
C SER A 219 -42.56 -12.17 -14.07
N ALA A 220 -42.72 -13.45 -13.78
CA ALA A 220 -42.98 -14.46 -14.79
C ALA A 220 -44.21 -14.08 -15.64
N ASN A 221 -45.27 -13.59 -14.98
CA ASN A 221 -46.48 -13.12 -15.65
C ASN A 221 -46.22 -11.94 -16.61
N THR A 222 -45.38 -10.95 -16.22
CA THR A 222 -45.01 -9.85 -17.11
C THR A 222 -44.25 -10.34 -18.33
N ARG A 223 -43.33 -11.33 -18.16
CA ARG A 223 -42.60 -11.96 -19.28
C ARG A 223 -43.54 -12.73 -20.21
N LEU A 224 -44.47 -13.47 -19.65
CA LEU A 224 -45.50 -14.20 -20.42
C LEU A 224 -46.36 -13.25 -21.23
N THR A 225 -46.87 -12.16 -20.60
CA THR A 225 -47.69 -11.15 -21.28
C THR A 225 -46.90 -10.45 -22.38
N GLN A 226 -45.62 -10.08 -22.16
CA GLN A 226 -44.79 -9.48 -23.19
C GLN A 226 -44.49 -10.44 -24.34
N ASN A 227 -44.22 -11.72 -24.04
CA ASN A 227 -43.99 -12.73 -25.07
C ASN A 227 -45.29 -13.02 -25.87
N TYR A 228 -46.41 -13.10 -25.19
CA TYR A 228 -47.71 -13.28 -25.83
C TYR A 228 -48.06 -12.09 -26.77
N SER A 229 -47.83 -10.84 -26.31
CA SER A 229 -48.04 -9.64 -27.11
C SER A 229 -47.14 -9.62 -28.37
N LYS A 230 -45.84 -10.03 -28.22
CA LYS A 230 -44.92 -10.13 -29.36
C LYS A 230 -45.37 -11.22 -30.34
N LEU A 231 -45.79 -12.40 -29.81
CA LEU A 231 -46.27 -13.47 -30.64
C LEU A 231 -47.56 -13.10 -31.39
N LYS A 232 -48.50 -12.45 -30.71
CA LYS A 232 -49.74 -11.94 -31.33
C LYS A 232 -49.43 -10.94 -32.44
N LYS A 233 -48.50 -10.00 -32.25
CA LYS A 233 -48.05 -9.05 -33.28
C LYS A 233 -47.40 -9.78 -34.48
N TYR A 234 -46.57 -10.80 -34.20
CA TYR A 234 -45.92 -11.61 -35.23
C TYR A 234 -46.96 -12.38 -36.07
N ILE A 235 -47.94 -13.00 -35.43
CA ILE A 235 -49.04 -13.75 -36.08
C ILE A 235 -49.89 -12.81 -36.93
N SER A 236 -50.26 -11.61 -36.43
CA SER A 236 -51.03 -10.63 -37.16
C SER A 236 -50.30 -10.06 -38.40
N GLN A 237 -48.94 -10.10 -38.38
CA GLN A 237 -48.12 -9.67 -39.54
C GLN A 237 -47.94 -10.78 -40.59
N LYS A 238 -48.07 -12.06 -40.22
CA LYS A 238 -47.80 -13.21 -41.10
C LYS A 238 -49.04 -13.90 -41.65
N GLY A 239 -50.22 -13.65 -41.09
CA GLY A 239 -51.45 -14.30 -41.53
C GLY A 239 -52.72 -13.53 -41.18
N LYS A 240 -53.72 -13.56 -42.02
CA LYS A 240 -55.07 -13.12 -41.66
C LYS A 240 -55.70 -14.16 -40.74
N TYR A 241 -55.80 -13.86 -39.45
CA TYR A 241 -56.62 -14.65 -38.52
C TYR A 241 -58.00 -14.02 -38.46
N THR A 242 -59.04 -14.82 -38.71
CA THR A 242 -60.40 -14.44 -38.32
C THR A 242 -60.61 -14.73 -36.83
N GLU A 243 -61.41 -13.92 -36.14
CA GLU A 243 -61.62 -14.03 -34.67
C GLU A 243 -62.23 -15.35 -34.21
N ASP A 244 -62.72 -16.17 -35.11
CA ASP A 244 -63.43 -17.41 -34.84
C ASP A 244 -62.55 -18.65 -34.82
N GLY A 245 -61.25 -18.49 -34.89
CA GLY A 245 -60.28 -19.54 -34.54
C GLY A 245 -60.18 -20.75 -35.48
N ASN A 246 -60.87 -20.78 -36.62
CA ASN A 246 -61.03 -22.03 -37.34
C ASN A 246 -60.68 -22.00 -38.85
N GLN A 247 -59.97 -21.04 -39.40
CA GLN A 247 -59.46 -21.23 -40.79
C GLN A 247 -58.17 -20.48 -41.05
N PHE A 248 -57.12 -21.22 -41.44
CA PHE A 248 -56.01 -20.71 -42.22
C PHE A 248 -56.49 -20.44 -43.65
N ILE A 249 -56.49 -19.20 -44.07
CA ILE A 249 -56.63 -18.89 -45.48
C ILE A 249 -55.22 -18.65 -46.04
N ASN A 250 -54.76 -19.49 -46.95
CA ASN A 250 -53.54 -19.35 -47.73
C ASN A 250 -53.50 -18.05 -48.53
#